data_023dfda0675ecc855d4f19ca35c5dac3
#
_entry.id   023dfda0675ecc855d4f19ca35c5dac3
#
_cell.length_a   1.000
_cell.length_b   1.000
_cell.length_c   1.000
_cell.angle_alpha   90.00
_cell.angle_beta   90.00
_cell.angle_gamma   90.00
#
_symmetry.space_group_name_H-M   'P 1'
#
loop_
_entity.id
_entity.type
_entity.pdbx_description
1 polymer ?
#
loop_
_entity_poly.entity_id
_entity_poly.type
_entity_poly.pdbx_seq_one_letter_code
_entity_poly.pdbx_strand_id
1 'polypeptide(L)'
;YVCAIITTGANYKFHIHNDIPQKLLSTVVYLQPDNSTGTFLYDDVEGTNCREISWRPNRAFIFSRNDNTWHSYKADGKTNRLALVYNLRSDKKWFRK
;
A
#
# COMPACT_ATOMS: atom_id res chain seq x y z
N TYR A 1 16.72 -0.66 2.20
CA TYR A 1 15.39 -1.07 1.75
C TYR A 1 14.84 -2.20 2.61
N VAL A 2 13.52 -2.38 2.53
CA VAL A 2 12.83 -3.43 3.28
C VAL A 2 11.95 -4.21 2.29
N CYS A 3 12.02 -5.54 2.38
CA CYS A 3 11.19 -6.42 1.56
C CYS A 3 10.51 -7.44 2.46
N ALA A 4 9.21 -7.64 2.26
CA ALA A 4 8.44 -8.60 3.06
C ALA A 4 7.27 -9.15 2.26
N ILE A 5 6.93 -10.42 2.51
CA ILE A 5 5.70 -11.01 2.02
C ILE A 5 4.69 -10.90 3.15
N ILE A 6 3.56 -10.26 2.87
CA ILE A 6 2.55 -9.97 3.89
C ILE A 6 1.28 -10.75 3.59
N THR A 7 0.82 -11.51 4.59
CA THR A 7 -0.46 -12.18 4.56
C THR A 7 -1.43 -11.40 5.43
N THR A 8 -2.57 -11.00 4.86
CA THR A 8 -3.60 -10.31 5.62
C THR A 8 -4.85 -11.18 5.71
N GLY A 9 -5.40 -11.27 6.93
CA GLY A 9 -6.61 -12.04 7.17
C GLY A 9 -7.84 -11.45 6.48
N ALA A 10 -8.88 -12.26 6.31
CA ALA A 10 -10.08 -11.89 5.56
C ALA A 10 -10.82 -10.69 6.15
N ASN A 11 -10.66 -10.43 7.45
CA ASN A 11 -11.33 -9.32 8.12
C ASN A 11 -10.38 -8.18 8.45
N TYR A 12 -9.19 -8.19 7.89
CA TYR A 12 -8.19 -7.15 8.17
C TYR A 12 -8.62 -5.80 7.59
N LYS A 13 -8.33 -4.74 8.33
CA LYS A 13 -8.64 -3.38 7.92
C LYS A 13 -7.49 -2.47 8.36
N PHE A 14 -6.96 -1.70 7.41
CA PHE A 14 -5.93 -0.72 7.68
C PHE A 14 -6.48 0.66 7.38
N HIS A 15 -6.49 1.55 8.38
CA HIS A 15 -7.04 2.90 8.23
C HIS A 15 -6.22 3.75 7.25
N ILE A 16 -6.81 4.88 6.84
CA ILE A 16 -6.13 5.83 5.95
C ILE A 16 -4.89 6.38 6.66
N HIS A 17 -3.74 6.24 6.01
CA HIS A 17 -2.46 6.70 6.55
C HIS A 17 -1.53 7.08 5.42
N ASN A 18 -0.45 7.79 5.77
CA ASN A 18 0.66 8.04 4.87
C ASN A 18 1.91 7.39 5.44
N ASP A 19 2.82 7.01 4.57
CA ASP A 19 4.07 6.39 5.00
C ASP A 19 4.99 7.43 5.63
N ILE A 20 5.93 6.94 6.45
CA ILE A 20 6.95 7.80 7.05
C ILE A 20 7.82 8.42 5.96
N PRO A 21 8.36 9.65 6.19
CA PRO A 21 9.16 10.32 5.16
C PRO A 21 10.41 9.57 4.71
N GLN A 22 10.92 8.67 5.53
CA GLN A 22 12.09 7.87 5.20
C GLN A 22 11.82 6.84 4.10
N LYS A 23 10.58 6.49 3.84
CA LYS A 23 10.21 5.62 2.73
C LYS A 23 10.18 6.42 1.45
N LEU A 24 11.20 6.28 0.62
CA LEU A 24 11.31 7.02 -0.63
C LEU A 24 10.41 6.44 -1.70
N LEU A 25 10.25 5.12 -1.71
CA LEU A 25 9.50 4.41 -2.73
C LEU A 25 8.84 3.19 -2.11
N SER A 26 7.59 2.97 -2.44
CA SER A 26 6.85 1.78 -1.99
C SER A 26 6.38 1.00 -3.21
N THR A 27 6.64 -0.29 -3.21
CA THR A 27 6.19 -1.20 -4.26
C THR A 27 5.34 -2.28 -3.62
N VAL A 28 4.18 -2.55 -4.21
CA VAL A 28 3.29 -3.61 -3.77
C VAL A 28 2.99 -4.50 -4.96
N VAL A 29 3.17 -5.81 -4.78
CA VAL A 29 2.84 -6.81 -5.80
C VAL A 29 1.76 -7.71 -5.23
N TYR A 30 0.61 -7.76 -5.88
CA TYR A 30 -0.48 -8.63 -5.50
C TYR A 30 -0.18 -10.05 -5.96
N LEU A 31 -0.29 -11.03 -5.06
CA LEU A 31 0.05 -12.41 -5.36
C LEU A 31 -1.18 -13.32 -5.39
N GLN A 32 -1.92 -13.39 -4.30
CA GLN A 32 -3.07 -14.28 -4.13
C GLN A 32 -4.13 -13.61 -3.30
N PRO A 33 -5.41 -13.91 -3.49
CA PRO A 33 -6.04 -14.82 -4.46
C PRO A 33 -6.27 -14.18 -5.83
N ASP A 34 -7.05 -14.81 -6.69
CA ASP A 34 -7.40 -14.25 -8.00
C ASP A 34 -8.23 -12.98 -7.87
N ASN A 35 -9.11 -12.92 -6.87
CA ASN A 35 -9.98 -11.76 -6.63
C ASN A 35 -9.90 -11.35 -5.17
N SER A 36 -9.79 -10.05 -4.94
CA SER A 36 -9.79 -9.46 -3.61
C SER A 36 -10.03 -7.96 -3.71
N THR A 37 -10.00 -7.28 -2.59
CA THR A 37 -10.02 -5.82 -2.52
C THR A 37 -8.60 -5.31 -2.75
N GLY A 38 -8.48 -4.25 -3.54
CA GLY A 38 -7.19 -3.62 -3.81
C GLY A 38 -6.79 -2.62 -2.73
N THR A 39 -5.97 -1.68 -3.11
CA THR A 39 -5.49 -0.61 -2.25
C THR A 39 -6.17 0.69 -2.65
N PHE A 40 -6.61 1.47 -1.68
CA PHE A 40 -7.28 2.75 -1.92
C PHE A 40 -6.29 3.88 -1.69
N LEU A 41 -6.25 4.81 -2.62
CA LEU A 41 -5.40 6.00 -2.55
C LEU A 41 -6.28 7.23 -2.39
N TYR A 42 -5.81 8.18 -1.59
CA TYR A 42 -6.52 9.42 -1.28
C TYR A 42 -5.56 10.61 -1.32
N ASP A 43 -6.10 11.79 -1.57
CA ASP A 43 -5.30 13.02 -1.55
C ASP A 43 -4.99 13.50 -0.13
N ASP A 44 -5.82 13.12 0.85
CA ASP A 44 -5.66 13.56 2.24
C ASP A 44 -6.20 12.51 3.21
N VAL A 45 -6.05 12.79 4.50
CA VAL A 45 -6.48 11.87 5.56
C VAL A 45 -8.00 11.75 5.65
N GLU A 46 -8.75 12.72 5.12
CA GLU A 46 -10.21 12.68 5.08
C GLU A 46 -10.75 11.74 4.01
N GLY A 47 -9.90 11.27 3.10
CA GLY A 47 -10.31 10.35 2.05
C GLY A 47 -10.78 11.02 0.77
N THR A 48 -10.31 12.23 0.49
CA THR A 48 -10.67 12.97 -0.72
C THR A 48 -10.12 12.30 -1.97
N ASN A 49 -10.91 12.28 -3.03
CA ASN A 49 -10.54 11.71 -4.34
C ASN A 49 -10.07 10.26 -4.25
N CYS A 50 -10.89 9.42 -3.63
CA CYS A 50 -10.60 8.00 -3.47
C CYS A 50 -10.43 7.32 -4.84
N ARG A 51 -9.31 6.63 -5.00
CA ARG A 51 -9.01 5.84 -6.20
C ARG A 51 -8.57 4.45 -5.76
N GLU A 52 -9.04 3.43 -6.42
CA GLU A 52 -8.65 2.07 -6.12
C GLU A 52 -7.62 1.55 -7.12
N ILE A 53 -6.52 0.99 -6.61
CA ILE A 53 -5.65 0.13 -7.40
C ILE A 53 -6.27 -1.25 -7.28
N SER A 54 -7.06 -1.64 -8.28
CA SER A 54 -7.84 -2.87 -8.20
C SER A 54 -6.94 -4.10 -8.06
N TRP A 55 -7.43 -5.08 -7.30
CA TRP A 55 -6.70 -6.32 -7.08
C TRP A 55 -6.62 -7.12 -8.38
N ARG A 56 -5.41 -7.60 -8.68
CA ARG A 56 -5.17 -8.51 -9.79
C ARG A 56 -3.88 -9.28 -9.50
N PRO A 57 -3.86 -10.61 -9.59
CA PRO A 57 -2.61 -11.36 -9.39
C PRO A 57 -1.50 -10.85 -10.31
N ASN A 58 -0.32 -10.77 -9.77
CA ASN A 58 0.89 -10.28 -10.44
C ASN A 58 0.85 -8.80 -10.83
N ARG A 59 -0.15 -8.06 -10.38
CA ARG A 59 -0.13 -6.60 -10.54
C ARG A 59 0.84 -6.02 -9.53
N ALA A 60 1.75 -5.19 -10.01
CA ALA A 60 2.63 -4.40 -9.17
C ALA A 60 2.28 -2.93 -9.35
N PHE A 61 2.29 -2.17 -8.26
CA PHE A 61 2.24 -0.73 -8.35
C PHE A 61 3.28 -0.12 -7.43
N ILE A 62 3.76 1.04 -7.85
CA ILE A 62 4.87 1.72 -7.21
C ILE A 62 4.47 3.17 -6.99
N PHE A 63 4.75 3.70 -5.83
CA PHE A 63 4.56 5.13 -5.59
C PHE A 63 5.66 5.67 -4.70
N SER A 64 6.01 6.93 -4.92
CA SER A 64 6.90 7.66 -4.03
C SER A 64 6.05 8.40 -3.00
N ARG A 65 6.53 8.42 -1.76
CA ARG A 65 5.83 9.10 -0.68
C ARG A 65 5.84 10.61 -0.92
N ASN A 66 4.66 11.22 -0.88
CA ASN A 66 4.49 12.68 -0.89
C ASN A 66 3.24 13.04 -0.10
N ASP A 67 2.80 14.28 -0.15
CA ASP A 67 1.65 14.72 0.63
C ASP A 67 0.31 14.18 0.14
N ASN A 68 0.28 13.58 -1.05
CA ASN A 68 -0.94 13.05 -1.67
C ASN A 68 -0.98 11.52 -1.73
N THR A 69 -0.12 10.83 -0.99
CA THR A 69 -0.04 9.37 -1.03
C THR A 69 -0.69 8.69 0.17
N TRP A 70 -1.78 9.27 0.66
CA TRP A 70 -2.59 8.65 1.70
C TRP A 70 -3.24 7.39 1.13
N HIS A 71 -3.25 6.32 1.90
CA HIS A 71 -3.76 5.05 1.42
C HIS A 71 -4.35 4.22 2.55
N SER A 72 -5.20 3.29 2.16
CA SER A 72 -5.82 2.36 3.10
C SER A 72 -6.07 1.02 2.43
N TYR A 73 -6.40 0.04 3.25
CA TYR A 73 -6.79 -1.27 2.79
C TYR A 73 -7.87 -1.84 3.71
N LYS A 74 -8.88 -2.48 3.10
CA LYS A 74 -9.91 -3.20 3.83
C LYS A 74 -10.13 -4.55 3.15
N ALA A 75 -10.03 -5.63 3.91
CA ALA A 75 -10.25 -6.97 3.40
C ALA A 75 -11.71 -7.16 2.93
N ASP A 76 -11.91 -8.09 2.00
CA ASP A 76 -13.23 -8.35 1.42
C ASP A 76 -14.16 -9.15 2.32
N GLY A 77 -13.69 -9.62 3.47
CA GLY A 77 -14.46 -10.45 4.40
C GLY A 77 -14.56 -11.92 4.01
N LYS A 78 -13.88 -12.34 2.95
CA LYS A 78 -14.01 -13.69 2.39
C LYS A 78 -12.73 -14.48 2.35
N THR A 79 -11.65 -13.86 1.92
CA THR A 79 -10.39 -14.57 1.66
C THR A 79 -9.21 -13.83 2.27
N ASN A 80 -8.18 -14.58 2.63
CA ASN A 80 -6.88 -14.01 2.98
C ASN A 80 -6.18 -13.57 1.70
N ARG A 81 -5.37 -12.52 1.80
CA ARG A 81 -4.58 -12.09 0.65
C ARG A 81 -3.09 -12.14 0.96
N LEU A 82 -2.32 -12.35 -0.07
CA LEU A 82 -0.87 -12.39 -0.02
C LEU A 82 -0.31 -11.34 -0.96
N ALA A 83 0.55 -10.48 -0.46
CA ALA A 83 1.20 -9.45 -1.25
C ALA A 83 2.68 -9.35 -0.88
N LEU A 84 3.50 -9.05 -1.88
CA LEU A 84 4.90 -8.72 -1.67
C LEU A 84 5.01 -7.19 -1.54
N VAL A 85 5.61 -6.73 -0.46
CA VAL A 85 5.85 -5.31 -0.22
C VAL A 85 7.34 -5.05 -0.21
N TYR A 86 7.77 -4.12 -1.03
CA TYR A 86 9.17 -3.75 -1.16
C TYR A 86 9.28 -2.23 -1.02
N ASN A 87 10.08 -1.78 -0.05
CA ASN A 87 10.26 -0.36 0.23
C ASN A 87 11.71 0.04 0.08
N LEU A 88 11.94 1.14 -0.60
CA LEU A 88 13.25 1.80 -0.63
C LEU A 88 13.22 2.90 0.43
N ARG A 89 14.14 2.83 1.39
CA ARG A 89 14.21 3.76 2.52
C ARG A 89 15.54 4.50 2.53
N SER A 90 15.51 5.66 3.15
CA SER A 90 16.74 6.36 3.54
C SER A 90 16.59 6.88 4.96
N ASP A 91 17.62 6.69 5.77
CA ASP A 91 17.71 7.27 7.11
C ASP A 91 18.42 8.62 7.08
N LYS A 92 18.85 9.08 5.91
CA LYS A 92 19.62 10.32 5.78
C LYS A 92 18.69 11.49 5.52
N LYS A 93 18.75 12.48 6.40
CA LYS A 93 17.86 13.65 6.34
C LYS A 93 18.05 14.52 5.11
N TRP A 94 19.22 14.49 4.49
CA TRP A 94 19.51 15.36 3.34
C TRP A 94 18.68 14.98 2.09
N PHE A 95 18.09 13.79 2.04
CA PHE A 95 17.14 13.43 1.00
C PHE A 95 15.80 14.17 1.14
N ARG A 96 15.56 14.77 2.28
CA ARG A 96 14.25 15.28 2.66
C ARG A 96 14.20 16.78 2.53
N LYS A 97 14.25 17.22 1.35
CA LYS A 97 14.21 18.65 1.07
C LYS A 97 12.79 19.18 0.96
#